data_3015950b18a9321e00a2bc89955b3733
#
_entry.id   3015950b18a9321e00a2bc89955b3733
#
_cell.length_a   1.000
_cell.length_b   1.000
_cell.length_c   1.000
_cell.angle_alpha   90.00
_cell.angle_beta   90.00
_cell.angle_gamma   90.00
#
_symmetry.space_group_name_H-M   'P 1'
#
loop_
_entity.id
_entity.type
_entity.pdbx_description
1 polymer ?
#
loop_
_entity_poly.entity_id
_entity_poly.type
_entity_poly.pdbx_seq_one_letter_code
_entity_poly.pdbx_strand_id
1 'polypeptide(L)'
;MAQQFIGVDLHTNRFTCCYRGEGNEKKETATFELTDYGLAAFYKTLTKETYVLVEATITAFAFVRLIQPLVKEVIIANTYELKQISLARKNTDKIDADILCRVLKMQILSGEQAVSPVTVPPENIQDLRGLFTTYRLYKKQTTQIKNRIHSLLKEKLYGFTKEEIFTQKSRKIIQNLEKSTTMSFQLDELFDLLNFIENKIVSLEDKIKESAEVYMREIEILTSMKGIGVFTAIAIIADIIHVDRFKNSKSFTSYLRSAPKVSNSNTSVSIKGTNKKGRKLSATLITQSLIHVLAASPKLNRWYIEKTRQKKPGLVRTGLRRRVFAEIYQMLKKQEYHYAREPGIHENKIIEYKKFLQKTKKTLNSA
;
A
#
# COMPACT_ATOMS: atom_id res chain seq x y z
N MET A 1 29.25 26.66 -7.30
CA MET A 1 28.00 27.35 -7.70
C MET A 1 27.13 27.48 -6.45
N ALA A 2 26.36 28.59 -6.32
CA ALA A 2 25.49 28.78 -5.18
C ALA A 2 24.34 27.73 -5.18
N GLN A 3 23.91 27.30 -3.97
CA GLN A 3 22.82 26.35 -3.83
C GLN A 3 21.49 27.01 -4.22
N GLN A 4 20.66 26.26 -4.96
CA GLN A 4 19.32 26.66 -5.36
C GLN A 4 18.29 25.75 -4.71
N PHE A 5 17.21 26.32 -4.21
CA PHE A 5 16.09 25.61 -3.58
C PHE A 5 14.82 25.84 -4.38
N ILE A 6 14.14 24.76 -4.75
CA ILE A 6 12.91 24.82 -5.54
C ILE A 6 11.80 24.07 -4.78
N GLY A 7 10.71 24.78 -4.48
CA GLY A 7 9.46 24.15 -4.03
C GLY A 7 8.54 23.97 -5.23
N VAL A 8 8.01 22.77 -5.43
CA VAL A 8 7.15 22.43 -6.56
C VAL A 8 5.77 22.00 -6.08
N ASP A 9 4.77 22.80 -6.40
CA ASP A 9 3.36 22.43 -6.27
C ASP A 9 2.90 21.78 -7.57
N LEU A 10 2.65 20.46 -7.51
CA LEU A 10 2.45 19.59 -8.67
C LEU A 10 0.98 19.20 -8.83
N HIS A 11 0.35 19.69 -9.88
CA HIS A 11 -1.00 19.35 -10.32
C HIS A 11 -1.02 18.38 -11.51
N THR A 12 -2.22 18.03 -11.98
CA THR A 12 -2.40 17.05 -13.05
C THR A 12 -1.84 17.51 -14.40
N ASN A 13 -2.04 18.80 -14.75
CA ASN A 13 -1.72 19.34 -16.08
C ASN A 13 -0.63 20.42 -16.05
N ARG A 14 -0.27 20.90 -14.88
CA ARG A 14 0.72 21.97 -14.69
C ARG A 14 1.39 21.83 -13.32
N PHE A 15 2.50 22.52 -13.14
CA PHE A 15 3.15 22.68 -11.85
C PHE A 15 3.70 24.08 -11.66
N THR A 16 3.67 24.55 -10.42
CA THR A 16 4.17 25.87 -10.05
C THR A 16 5.43 25.70 -9.20
N CYS A 17 6.48 26.41 -9.58
CA CYS A 17 7.77 26.39 -8.91
C CYS A 17 8.01 27.72 -8.19
N CYS A 18 8.56 27.66 -6.99
CA CYS A 18 9.15 28.79 -6.29
C CYS A 18 10.65 28.55 -6.15
N TYR A 19 11.46 29.54 -6.56
CA TYR A 19 12.91 29.48 -6.55
C TYR A 19 13.46 30.39 -5.45
N ARG A 20 14.50 29.92 -4.74
CA ARG A 20 15.27 30.72 -3.78
C ARG A 20 16.74 30.31 -3.81
N GLY A 21 17.62 31.27 -3.70
CA GLY A 21 19.07 31.05 -3.49
C GLY A 21 19.40 30.84 -2.01
N GLU A 22 20.68 30.65 -1.72
CA GLU A 22 21.22 30.45 -0.39
C GLU A 22 21.09 31.72 0.48
N GLY A 23 21.28 32.91 -0.10
CA GLY A 23 21.13 34.21 0.54
C GLY A 23 19.66 34.64 0.70
N ASN A 24 19.49 35.94 1.08
CA ASN A 24 18.16 36.57 1.17
C ASN A 24 17.66 37.10 -0.18
N GLU A 25 17.85 36.33 -1.24
CA GLU A 25 17.42 36.69 -2.57
C GLU A 25 15.90 36.74 -2.72
N LYS A 26 15.46 37.59 -3.65
CA LYS A 26 14.05 37.75 -3.98
C LYS A 26 13.53 36.41 -4.52
N LYS A 27 12.38 35.98 -4.00
CA LYS A 27 11.73 34.77 -4.53
C LYS A 27 11.28 34.98 -5.98
N GLU A 28 11.52 34.01 -6.81
CA GLU A 28 10.97 33.94 -8.16
C GLU A 28 9.94 32.81 -8.24
N THR A 29 8.91 32.99 -9.03
CA THR A 29 7.89 31.95 -9.26
C THR A 29 7.64 31.80 -10.75
N ALA A 30 7.59 30.55 -11.21
CA ALA A 30 7.23 30.20 -12.58
C ALA A 30 6.23 29.06 -12.58
N THR A 31 5.35 29.02 -13.58
CA THR A 31 4.41 27.93 -13.80
C THR A 31 4.70 27.32 -15.16
N PHE A 32 4.72 25.98 -15.18
CA PHE A 32 5.00 25.18 -16.37
C PHE A 32 3.81 24.24 -16.60
N GLU A 33 3.54 23.93 -17.85
CA GLU A 33 2.64 22.84 -18.20
C GLU A 33 3.33 21.48 -18.03
N LEU A 34 2.60 20.45 -17.63
CA LEU A 34 3.10 19.09 -17.51
C LEU A 34 3.06 18.39 -18.89
N THR A 35 3.80 18.97 -19.84
CA THR A 35 4.02 18.52 -21.22
C THR A 35 5.52 18.42 -21.47
N ASP A 36 5.92 17.74 -22.54
CA ASP A 36 7.34 17.62 -22.92
C ASP A 36 7.99 19.00 -23.09
N TYR A 37 7.27 19.96 -23.69
CA TYR A 37 7.75 21.32 -23.88
C TYR A 37 7.93 22.06 -22.55
N GLY A 38 6.94 21.99 -21.66
CA GLY A 38 7.01 22.64 -20.35
C GLY A 38 8.07 21.99 -19.45
N LEU A 39 8.23 20.67 -19.49
CA LEU A 39 9.30 19.95 -18.81
C LEU A 39 10.68 20.36 -19.34
N ALA A 40 10.84 20.46 -20.68
CA ALA A 40 12.10 20.91 -21.27
C ALA A 40 12.46 22.33 -20.87
N ALA A 41 11.47 23.24 -20.75
CA ALA A 41 11.68 24.58 -20.23
C ALA A 41 12.10 24.58 -18.74
N PHE A 42 11.47 23.74 -17.93
CA PHE A 42 11.83 23.58 -16.53
C PHE A 42 13.23 22.98 -16.35
N TYR A 43 13.63 21.99 -17.12
CA TYR A 43 14.97 21.36 -17.05
C TYR A 43 16.10 22.39 -17.24
N LYS A 44 15.90 23.43 -18.06
CA LYS A 44 16.86 24.52 -18.24
C LYS A 44 17.12 25.35 -16.98
N THR A 45 16.21 25.30 -16.01
CA THR A 45 16.34 26.02 -14.73
C THR A 45 17.06 25.18 -13.66
N LEU A 46 17.30 23.88 -13.92
CA LEU A 46 17.89 22.93 -12.97
C LEU A 46 19.43 22.90 -13.11
N THR A 47 20.10 22.71 -12.00
CA THR A 47 21.56 22.52 -11.93
C THR A 47 21.90 21.39 -10.96
N LYS A 48 23.14 20.91 -10.97
CA LYS A 48 23.65 19.92 -10.02
C LYS A 48 23.73 20.41 -8.57
N GLU A 49 23.53 21.70 -8.33
CA GLU A 49 23.46 22.30 -6.99
C GLU A 49 22.02 22.60 -6.56
N THR A 50 21.04 22.15 -7.34
CA THR A 50 19.61 22.38 -7.06
C THR A 50 19.07 21.31 -6.12
N TYR A 51 18.34 21.74 -5.09
CA TYR A 51 17.51 20.91 -4.23
C TYR A 51 16.04 21.16 -4.56
N VAL A 52 15.23 20.10 -4.61
CA VAL A 52 13.82 20.20 -4.96
C VAL A 52 12.95 19.52 -3.90
N LEU A 53 11.87 20.19 -3.48
CA LEU A 53 10.83 19.60 -2.63
C LEU A 53 9.51 19.59 -3.40
N VAL A 54 8.90 18.38 -3.49
CA VAL A 54 7.62 18.15 -4.18
C VAL A 54 6.61 17.60 -3.18
N GLU A 55 5.35 18.01 -3.27
CA GLU A 55 4.29 17.37 -2.48
C GLU A 55 3.96 15.98 -3.03
N ALA A 56 3.63 15.01 -2.14
CA ALA A 56 3.23 13.65 -2.52
C ALA A 56 1.86 13.63 -3.21
N THR A 57 1.85 13.75 -4.53
CA THR A 57 0.68 13.62 -5.41
C THR A 57 0.76 12.32 -6.21
N ILE A 58 -0.27 12.05 -7.03
CA ILE A 58 -0.32 10.85 -7.89
C ILE A 58 0.78 10.84 -8.95
N THR A 59 1.18 12.01 -9.44
CA THR A 59 2.21 12.21 -10.48
C THR A 59 3.62 12.39 -9.91
N ALA A 60 3.76 12.60 -8.59
CA ALA A 60 5.02 12.97 -7.96
C ALA A 60 6.16 11.95 -8.23
N PHE A 61 5.89 10.65 -8.21
CA PHE A 61 6.93 9.64 -8.46
C PHE A 61 7.47 9.69 -9.89
N ALA A 62 6.59 9.84 -10.88
CA ALA A 62 7.01 9.98 -12.28
C ALA A 62 7.80 11.27 -12.46
N PHE A 63 7.30 12.40 -11.97
CA PHE A 63 7.98 13.68 -12.03
C PHE A 63 9.38 13.63 -11.40
N VAL A 64 9.49 13.07 -10.20
CA VAL A 64 10.77 12.96 -9.47
C VAL A 64 11.78 12.10 -10.26
N ARG A 65 11.38 10.99 -10.86
CA ARG A 65 12.29 10.18 -11.67
C ARG A 65 12.88 10.96 -12.86
N LEU A 66 12.10 11.84 -13.47
CA LEU A 66 12.56 12.68 -14.58
C LEU A 66 13.62 13.70 -14.14
N ILE A 67 13.44 14.32 -12.97
CA ILE A 67 14.31 15.43 -12.53
C ILE A 67 15.48 14.98 -11.64
N GLN A 68 15.38 13.84 -10.97
CA GLN A 68 16.40 13.35 -10.04
C GLN A 68 17.81 13.26 -10.66
N PRO A 69 17.99 12.84 -11.95
CA PRO A 69 19.30 12.86 -12.58
C PRO A 69 19.87 14.26 -12.84
N LEU A 70 19.05 15.31 -12.78
CA LEU A 70 19.42 16.67 -13.17
C LEU A 70 19.80 17.57 -11.98
N VAL A 71 19.47 17.17 -10.77
CA VAL A 71 19.58 17.96 -9.54
C VAL A 71 20.45 17.26 -8.50
N LYS A 72 20.76 17.96 -7.43
CA LYS A 72 21.52 17.41 -6.30
C LYS A 72 20.67 16.46 -5.46
N GLU A 73 19.47 16.89 -5.11
CA GLU A 73 18.55 16.09 -4.31
C GLU A 73 17.10 16.45 -4.59
N VAL A 74 16.23 15.43 -4.61
CA VAL A 74 14.77 15.62 -4.66
C VAL A 74 14.13 14.94 -3.48
N ILE A 75 13.35 15.70 -2.72
CA ILE A 75 12.57 15.23 -1.57
C ILE A 75 11.08 15.25 -1.93
N ILE A 76 10.37 14.15 -1.73
CA ILE A 76 8.91 14.14 -1.76
C ILE A 76 8.42 14.29 -0.33
N ALA A 77 7.69 15.35 -0.04
CA ALA A 77 7.15 15.61 1.29
C ALA A 77 5.82 14.90 1.52
N ASN A 78 5.61 14.41 2.75
CA ASN A 78 4.35 13.85 3.16
C ASN A 78 3.29 14.97 3.28
N THR A 79 2.23 14.93 2.49
CA THR A 79 1.09 15.86 2.46
C THR A 79 0.50 16.13 3.86
N TYR A 80 0.46 15.13 4.73
CA TYR A 80 -0.08 15.30 6.08
C TYR A 80 0.82 16.18 6.97
N GLU A 81 2.13 16.09 6.84
CA GLU A 81 3.08 16.88 7.60
C GLU A 81 3.13 18.31 7.08
N LEU A 82 3.08 18.49 5.78
CA LEU A 82 2.97 19.81 5.14
C LEU A 82 1.73 20.58 5.61
N LYS A 83 0.57 19.93 5.72
CA LYS A 83 -0.66 20.54 6.22
C LYS A 83 -0.56 21.01 7.68
N GLN A 84 0.32 20.42 8.48
CA GLN A 84 0.57 20.89 9.85
C GLN A 84 1.50 22.12 9.91
N ILE A 85 2.34 22.29 8.90
CA ILE A 85 3.29 23.41 8.79
C ILE A 85 2.60 24.62 8.11
N SER A 86 1.71 24.35 7.14
CA SER A 86 0.98 25.39 6.42
C SER A 86 -0.20 25.89 7.24
N LEU A 87 -0.01 27.03 7.92
CA LEU A 87 -1.07 27.79 8.59
C LEU A 87 -1.74 28.83 7.67
N ALA A 88 -1.49 28.77 6.36
CA ALA A 88 -1.96 29.75 5.41
C ALA A 88 -3.51 29.75 5.28
N ARG A 89 -4.10 30.92 5.47
CA ARG A 89 -5.57 31.14 5.28
C ARG A 89 -6.00 31.18 3.82
N LYS A 90 -5.05 31.33 2.88
CA LYS A 90 -5.29 31.34 1.42
C LYS A 90 -4.36 30.33 0.78
N ASN A 91 -4.92 29.34 0.10
CA ASN A 91 -4.20 28.35 -0.68
C ASN A 91 -4.22 28.77 -2.15
N THR A 92 -3.06 29.10 -2.70
CA THR A 92 -2.85 29.27 -4.13
C THR A 92 -1.57 28.52 -4.51
N ASP A 93 -1.50 28.02 -5.74
CA ASP A 93 -0.35 27.27 -6.26
C ASP A 93 0.99 27.97 -5.95
N LYS A 94 1.02 29.34 -6.06
CA LYS A 94 2.23 30.15 -5.76
C LYS A 94 2.58 30.18 -4.27
N ILE A 95 1.58 30.20 -3.39
CA ILE A 95 1.80 30.18 -1.93
C ILE A 95 2.26 28.80 -1.49
N ASP A 96 1.66 27.74 -2.04
CA ASP A 96 2.01 26.37 -1.71
C ASP A 96 3.42 26.03 -2.20
N ALA A 97 3.81 26.43 -3.41
CA ALA A 97 5.18 26.32 -3.90
C ALA A 97 6.18 27.12 -3.03
N ASP A 98 5.82 28.32 -2.55
CA ASP A 98 6.65 29.12 -1.67
C ASP A 98 6.85 28.47 -0.28
N ILE A 99 5.81 27.90 0.29
CA ILE A 99 5.89 27.14 1.55
C ILE A 99 6.83 25.95 1.39
N LEU A 100 6.68 25.17 0.32
CA LEU A 100 7.56 24.04 0.01
C LEU A 100 9.01 24.48 -0.11
N CYS A 101 9.28 25.58 -0.83
CA CYS A 101 10.61 26.12 -1.01
C CYS A 101 11.25 26.57 0.32
N ARG A 102 10.49 27.24 1.20
CA ARG A 102 10.97 27.67 2.52
C ARG A 102 11.25 26.50 3.44
N VAL A 103 10.37 25.49 3.47
CA VAL A 103 10.56 24.27 4.26
C VAL A 103 11.82 23.53 3.81
N LEU A 104 12.01 23.40 2.49
CA LEU A 104 13.21 22.78 1.92
C LEU A 104 14.47 23.54 2.31
N LYS A 105 14.52 24.87 2.09
CA LYS A 105 15.67 25.71 2.42
C LYS A 105 16.01 25.61 3.90
N MET A 106 15.02 25.70 4.78
CA MET A 106 15.22 25.53 6.22
C MET A 106 15.81 24.16 6.55
N GLN A 107 15.23 23.06 6.02
CA GLN A 107 15.68 21.71 6.31
C GLN A 107 17.14 21.48 5.86
N ILE A 108 17.52 21.95 4.67
CA ILE A 108 18.88 21.73 4.15
C ILE A 108 19.90 22.59 4.89
N LEU A 109 19.59 23.86 5.20
CA LEU A 109 20.52 24.78 5.86
C LEU A 109 20.67 24.49 7.36
N SER A 110 19.61 24.08 8.06
CA SER A 110 19.69 23.75 9.49
C SER A 110 20.19 22.32 9.74
N GLY A 111 20.09 21.41 8.77
CA GLY A 111 20.31 19.98 8.96
C GLY A 111 19.19 19.28 9.75
N GLU A 112 18.14 20.01 10.16
CA GLU A 112 17.01 19.45 10.89
C GLU A 112 15.90 18.99 9.92
N GLN A 113 15.38 17.79 10.15
CA GLN A 113 14.32 17.22 9.32
C GLN A 113 12.97 17.87 9.61
N ALA A 114 12.53 18.82 8.79
CA ALA A 114 11.23 19.47 8.90
C ALA A 114 10.07 18.60 8.37
N VAL A 115 10.31 17.84 7.31
CA VAL A 115 9.34 16.91 6.73
C VAL A 115 9.97 15.54 6.50
N SER A 116 9.19 14.48 6.75
CA SER A 116 9.64 13.10 6.49
C SER A 116 9.61 12.82 4.99
N PRO A 117 10.73 12.35 4.38
CA PRO A 117 10.78 12.02 2.97
C PRO A 117 9.92 10.81 2.66
N VAL A 118 9.15 10.89 1.58
CA VAL A 118 8.45 9.75 1.01
C VAL A 118 9.40 9.04 0.05
N THR A 119 9.67 7.77 0.33
CA THR A 119 10.54 6.96 -0.53
C THR A 119 9.89 6.72 -1.89
N VAL A 120 10.58 7.07 -2.97
CA VAL A 120 10.20 6.74 -4.35
C VAL A 120 10.40 5.24 -4.55
N PRO A 121 9.34 4.47 -4.85
CA PRO A 121 9.51 3.05 -5.10
C PRO A 121 10.20 2.82 -6.46
N PRO A 122 11.01 1.76 -6.61
CA PRO A 122 11.40 1.28 -7.93
C PRO A 122 10.16 1.01 -8.81
N GLU A 123 10.32 1.07 -10.12
CA GLU A 123 9.19 0.98 -11.06
C GLU A 123 8.44 -0.35 -10.92
N ASN A 124 9.15 -1.47 -10.84
CA ASN A 124 8.56 -2.79 -10.62
C ASN A 124 7.74 -2.90 -9.32
N ILE A 125 8.15 -2.22 -8.24
CA ILE A 125 7.35 -2.11 -7.00
C ILE A 125 6.13 -1.21 -7.22
N GLN A 126 6.27 -0.14 -7.98
CA GLN A 126 5.12 0.73 -8.30
C GLN A 126 4.08 -0.02 -9.12
N ASP A 127 4.50 -0.82 -10.10
CA ASP A 127 3.63 -1.67 -10.92
C ASP A 127 2.92 -2.72 -10.07
N LEU A 128 3.63 -3.42 -9.19
CA LEU A 128 3.03 -4.33 -8.22
C LEU A 128 1.96 -3.63 -7.36
N ARG A 129 2.23 -2.41 -6.90
CA ARG A 129 1.24 -1.62 -6.15
C ARG A 129 0.02 -1.25 -6.98
N GLY A 130 0.21 -0.98 -8.27
CA GLY A 130 -0.86 -0.76 -9.25
C GLY A 130 -1.75 -1.98 -9.38
N LEU A 131 -1.16 -3.16 -9.60
CA LEU A 131 -1.87 -4.44 -9.67
C LEU A 131 -2.67 -4.73 -8.38
N PHE A 132 -2.08 -4.54 -7.22
CA PHE A 132 -2.78 -4.69 -5.94
C PHE A 132 -3.91 -3.67 -5.75
N THR A 133 -3.79 -2.47 -6.30
CA THR A 133 -4.86 -1.46 -6.26
C THR A 133 -6.06 -1.92 -7.07
N THR A 134 -5.82 -2.44 -8.28
CA THR A 134 -6.85 -3.02 -9.15
C THR A 134 -7.47 -4.28 -8.51
N TYR A 135 -6.67 -5.17 -7.95
CA TYR A 135 -7.14 -6.33 -7.21
C TYR A 135 -8.11 -5.94 -6.07
N ARG A 136 -7.75 -4.94 -5.28
CA ARG A 136 -8.61 -4.44 -4.20
C ARG A 136 -9.90 -3.81 -4.71
N LEU A 137 -9.86 -3.13 -5.83
CA LEU A 137 -11.06 -2.60 -6.49
C LEU A 137 -12.02 -3.74 -6.85
N TYR A 138 -11.54 -4.78 -7.51
CA TYR A 138 -12.35 -5.93 -7.89
C TYR A 138 -12.90 -6.71 -6.67
N LYS A 139 -12.09 -6.91 -5.63
CA LYS A 139 -12.58 -7.50 -4.36
C LYS A 139 -13.68 -6.68 -3.70
N LYS A 140 -13.61 -5.35 -3.79
CA LYS A 140 -14.68 -4.46 -3.31
C LYS A 140 -15.95 -4.60 -4.15
N GLN A 141 -15.83 -4.62 -5.47
CA GLN A 141 -16.96 -4.82 -6.39
C GLN A 141 -17.62 -6.18 -6.17
N THR A 142 -16.83 -7.26 -6.06
CA THR A 142 -17.33 -8.59 -5.69
C THR A 142 -18.20 -8.55 -4.42
N THR A 143 -17.76 -7.84 -3.39
CA THR A 143 -18.53 -7.70 -2.14
C THR A 143 -19.83 -6.92 -2.36
N GLN A 144 -19.81 -5.87 -3.17
CA GLN A 144 -20.99 -5.07 -3.49
C GLN A 144 -22.03 -5.89 -4.27
N ILE A 145 -21.59 -6.64 -5.29
CA ILE A 145 -22.45 -7.51 -6.09
C ILE A 145 -23.07 -8.61 -5.21
N LYS A 146 -22.26 -9.28 -4.39
CA LYS A 146 -22.73 -10.30 -3.44
C LYS A 146 -23.78 -9.76 -2.48
N ASN A 147 -23.57 -8.55 -1.96
CA ASN A 147 -24.55 -7.89 -1.10
C ASN A 147 -25.84 -7.55 -1.87
N ARG A 148 -25.76 -7.13 -3.15
CA ARG A 148 -26.95 -6.83 -3.95
C ARG A 148 -27.76 -8.09 -4.26
N ILE A 149 -27.09 -9.20 -4.64
CA ILE A 149 -27.75 -10.50 -4.84
C ILE A 149 -28.48 -10.94 -3.54
N HIS A 150 -27.78 -10.87 -2.40
CA HIS A 150 -28.38 -11.20 -1.12
C HIS A 150 -29.61 -10.32 -0.79
N SER A 151 -29.53 -9.02 -1.08
CA SER A 151 -30.65 -8.08 -0.87
C SER A 151 -31.86 -8.46 -1.69
N LEU A 152 -31.68 -8.73 -3.00
CA LEU A 152 -32.76 -9.12 -3.91
C LEU A 152 -33.48 -10.40 -3.44
N LEU A 153 -32.71 -11.40 -3.01
CA LEU A 153 -33.29 -12.64 -2.48
C LEU A 153 -34.04 -12.40 -1.17
N LYS A 154 -33.49 -11.56 -0.30
CA LYS A 154 -34.09 -11.25 0.99
C LYS A 154 -35.38 -10.41 0.86
N GLU A 155 -35.47 -9.49 -0.11
CA GLU A 155 -36.67 -8.70 -0.42
C GLU A 155 -37.89 -9.60 -0.72
N LYS A 156 -37.65 -10.83 -1.19
CA LYS A 156 -38.69 -11.84 -1.48
C LYS A 156 -38.78 -12.93 -0.41
N LEU A 157 -38.16 -12.72 0.75
CA LEU A 157 -38.17 -13.63 1.90
C LEU A 157 -37.55 -15.02 1.61
N TYR A 158 -36.71 -15.15 0.59
CA TYR A 158 -35.97 -16.38 0.37
C TYR A 158 -34.90 -16.53 1.48
N GLY A 159 -34.96 -17.62 2.22
CA GLY A 159 -34.21 -17.87 3.46
C GLY A 159 -32.76 -18.32 3.28
N PHE A 160 -32.00 -17.69 2.38
CA PHE A 160 -30.58 -18.00 2.20
C PHE A 160 -29.69 -17.18 3.14
N THR A 161 -28.71 -17.82 3.76
CA THR A 161 -27.61 -17.12 4.42
C THR A 161 -26.63 -16.54 3.40
N LYS A 162 -25.83 -15.55 3.81
CA LYS A 162 -24.82 -14.92 2.92
C LYS A 162 -23.79 -15.92 2.39
N GLU A 163 -23.44 -16.90 3.20
CA GLU A 163 -22.43 -17.91 2.89
C GLU A 163 -22.97 -18.93 1.88
N GLU A 164 -24.24 -19.30 2.02
CA GLU A 164 -24.88 -20.36 1.18
C GLU A 164 -25.12 -19.90 -0.26
N ILE A 165 -25.57 -18.65 -0.47
CA ILE A 165 -26.00 -18.14 -1.79
C ILE A 165 -24.98 -18.43 -2.91
N PHE A 166 -23.69 -18.41 -2.60
CA PHE A 166 -22.62 -18.46 -3.59
C PHE A 166 -22.05 -19.86 -3.80
N THR A 167 -22.66 -20.90 -3.20
CA THR A 167 -22.33 -22.30 -3.49
C THR A 167 -22.96 -22.72 -4.82
N GLN A 168 -22.36 -23.68 -5.52
CA GLN A 168 -22.92 -24.22 -6.75
C GLN A 168 -24.32 -24.82 -6.55
N LYS A 169 -24.54 -25.47 -5.38
CA LYS A 169 -25.86 -26.06 -5.02
C LYS A 169 -26.91 -24.95 -4.92
N SER A 170 -26.62 -23.87 -4.21
CA SER A 170 -27.58 -22.77 -4.03
C SER A 170 -27.84 -22.01 -5.31
N ARG A 171 -26.85 -21.87 -6.19
CA ARG A 171 -27.06 -21.25 -7.52
C ARG A 171 -28.11 -22.00 -8.33
N LYS A 172 -28.04 -23.34 -8.36
CA LYS A 172 -29.05 -24.17 -9.03
C LYS A 172 -30.44 -24.01 -8.40
N ILE A 173 -30.52 -23.95 -7.06
CA ILE A 173 -31.79 -23.72 -6.36
C ILE A 173 -32.34 -22.33 -6.72
N ILE A 174 -31.53 -21.28 -6.70
CA ILE A 174 -31.94 -19.91 -7.03
C ILE A 174 -32.43 -19.80 -8.46
N GLN A 175 -31.84 -20.50 -9.40
CA GLN A 175 -32.31 -20.55 -10.80
C GLN A 175 -33.72 -21.12 -10.90
N ASN A 176 -34.06 -22.12 -10.09
CA ASN A 176 -35.36 -22.82 -10.11
C ASN A 176 -36.43 -22.24 -9.19
N LEU A 177 -36.11 -21.15 -8.46
CA LEU A 177 -37.10 -20.45 -7.62
C LEU A 177 -38.17 -19.81 -8.49
N GLU A 178 -39.43 -19.80 -7.98
CA GLU A 178 -40.51 -19.03 -8.56
C GLU A 178 -40.24 -17.54 -8.34
N LYS A 179 -40.00 -16.80 -9.40
CA LYS A 179 -39.65 -15.38 -9.38
C LYS A 179 -40.14 -14.67 -10.64
N SER A 180 -40.32 -13.36 -10.56
CA SER A 180 -40.68 -12.58 -11.74
C SER A 180 -39.58 -12.61 -12.80
N THR A 181 -39.94 -12.45 -14.07
CA THR A 181 -38.99 -12.36 -15.18
C THR A 181 -37.94 -11.27 -14.97
N THR A 182 -38.37 -10.12 -14.43
CA THR A 182 -37.45 -9.01 -14.09
C THR A 182 -36.45 -9.40 -13.01
N MET A 183 -36.87 -10.10 -11.96
CA MET A 183 -35.96 -10.56 -10.91
C MET A 183 -35.00 -11.64 -11.42
N SER A 184 -35.49 -12.56 -12.28
CA SER A 184 -34.62 -13.54 -12.92
C SER A 184 -33.51 -12.84 -13.70
N PHE A 185 -33.90 -11.92 -14.59
CA PHE A 185 -32.95 -11.13 -15.38
C PHE A 185 -31.91 -10.40 -14.50
N GLN A 186 -32.34 -9.72 -13.43
CA GLN A 186 -31.43 -9.02 -12.54
C GLN A 186 -30.44 -9.94 -11.85
N LEU A 187 -30.89 -11.13 -11.43
CA LEU A 187 -30.01 -12.12 -10.78
C LEU A 187 -29.00 -12.71 -11.77
N ASP A 188 -29.43 -13.01 -12.99
CA ASP A 188 -28.57 -13.56 -14.04
C ASP A 188 -27.46 -12.56 -14.39
N GLU A 189 -27.80 -11.29 -14.64
CA GLU A 189 -26.83 -10.21 -14.89
C GLU A 189 -25.82 -10.05 -13.73
N LEU A 190 -26.29 -10.10 -12.47
CA LEU A 190 -25.40 -9.97 -11.32
C LEU A 190 -24.50 -11.18 -11.11
N PHE A 191 -25.00 -12.39 -11.40
CA PHE A 191 -24.17 -13.60 -11.31
C PHE A 191 -23.13 -13.64 -12.43
N ASP A 192 -23.47 -13.21 -13.63
CA ASP A 192 -22.54 -13.15 -14.76
C ASP A 192 -21.45 -12.10 -14.52
N LEU A 193 -21.83 -10.93 -14.05
CA LEU A 193 -20.87 -9.90 -13.64
C LEU A 193 -19.96 -10.41 -12.50
N LEU A 194 -20.52 -11.12 -11.52
CA LEU A 194 -19.74 -11.70 -10.44
C LEU A 194 -18.71 -12.70 -10.96
N ASN A 195 -19.12 -13.63 -11.84
CA ASN A 195 -18.24 -14.61 -12.46
C ASN A 195 -17.13 -13.93 -13.28
N PHE A 196 -17.49 -12.90 -14.06
CA PHE A 196 -16.52 -12.13 -14.84
C PHE A 196 -15.44 -11.49 -13.93
N ILE A 197 -15.87 -10.83 -12.85
CA ILE A 197 -14.94 -10.17 -11.92
C ILE A 197 -14.08 -11.20 -11.17
N GLU A 198 -14.66 -12.33 -10.74
CA GLU A 198 -13.91 -13.40 -10.06
C GLU A 198 -12.82 -13.98 -10.99
N ASN A 199 -13.10 -14.19 -12.28
CA ASN A 199 -12.09 -14.59 -13.26
C ASN A 199 -10.98 -13.53 -13.44
N LYS A 200 -11.34 -12.24 -13.48
CA LYS A 200 -10.35 -11.15 -13.53
C LYS A 200 -9.48 -11.07 -12.28
N ILE A 201 -10.02 -11.40 -11.11
CA ILE A 201 -9.24 -11.49 -9.86
C ILE A 201 -8.19 -12.60 -9.98
N VAL A 202 -8.54 -13.79 -10.49
CA VAL A 202 -7.58 -14.89 -10.70
C VAL A 202 -6.45 -14.43 -11.63
N SER A 203 -6.79 -13.81 -12.78
CA SER A 203 -5.79 -13.29 -13.72
C SER A 203 -4.86 -12.24 -13.07
N LEU A 204 -5.39 -11.38 -12.19
CA LEU A 204 -4.59 -10.40 -11.45
C LEU A 204 -3.68 -11.05 -10.41
N GLU A 205 -4.18 -12.07 -9.69
CA GLU A 205 -3.37 -12.82 -8.73
C GLU A 205 -2.20 -13.51 -9.42
N ASP A 206 -2.42 -14.07 -10.61
CA ASP A 206 -1.37 -14.70 -11.40
C ASP A 206 -0.37 -13.68 -11.93
N LYS A 207 -0.83 -12.52 -12.44
CA LYS A 207 0.07 -11.44 -12.88
C LYS A 207 0.90 -10.85 -11.72
N ILE A 208 0.32 -10.72 -10.54
CA ILE A 208 1.04 -10.29 -9.32
C ILE A 208 2.14 -11.29 -8.97
N LYS A 209 1.85 -12.59 -9.01
CA LYS A 209 2.85 -13.65 -8.74
C LYS A 209 3.97 -13.63 -9.77
N GLU A 210 3.63 -13.53 -11.06
CA GLU A 210 4.60 -13.45 -12.15
C GLU A 210 5.53 -12.25 -11.98
N SER A 211 4.97 -11.05 -11.80
CA SER A 211 5.72 -9.80 -11.67
C SER A 211 6.62 -9.73 -10.43
N ALA A 212 6.45 -10.64 -9.48
CA ALA A 212 7.23 -10.70 -8.24
C ALA A 212 8.40 -11.71 -8.26
N GLU A 213 8.67 -12.36 -9.40
CA GLU A 213 9.76 -13.36 -9.53
C GLU A 213 11.11 -12.82 -9.06
N VAL A 214 11.40 -11.55 -9.34
CA VAL A 214 12.65 -10.88 -8.95
C VAL A 214 12.87 -10.81 -7.42
N TYR A 215 11.83 -11.03 -6.63
CA TYR A 215 11.85 -11.02 -5.15
C TYR A 215 11.81 -12.43 -4.57
N MET A 216 12.30 -13.44 -5.30
CA MET A 216 12.22 -14.85 -4.88
C MET A 216 12.80 -15.07 -3.48
N ARG A 217 13.94 -14.44 -3.14
CA ARG A 217 14.58 -14.62 -1.85
C ARG A 217 13.74 -14.10 -0.70
N GLU A 218 13.17 -12.92 -0.83
CA GLU A 218 12.26 -12.33 0.16
C GLU A 218 10.97 -13.14 0.30
N ILE A 219 10.45 -13.68 -0.81
CA ILE A 219 9.28 -14.55 -0.83
C ILE A 219 9.59 -15.85 -0.07
N GLU A 220 10.74 -16.47 -0.31
CA GLU A 220 11.18 -17.66 0.42
C GLU A 220 11.28 -17.39 1.92
N ILE A 221 11.89 -16.28 2.32
CA ILE A 221 12.00 -15.88 3.73
C ILE A 221 10.62 -15.71 4.35
N LEU A 222 9.75 -14.93 3.74
CA LEU A 222 8.43 -14.60 4.29
C LEU A 222 7.50 -15.81 4.37
N THR A 223 7.49 -16.67 3.35
CA THR A 223 6.63 -17.86 3.31
C THR A 223 7.10 -18.98 4.25
N SER A 224 8.31 -18.89 4.79
CA SER A 224 8.81 -19.78 5.84
C SER A 224 8.04 -19.63 7.16
N MET A 225 7.42 -18.46 7.38
CA MET A 225 6.46 -18.28 8.48
C MET A 225 5.13 -18.97 8.12
N LYS A 226 4.72 -19.94 8.93
CA LYS A 226 3.46 -20.65 8.74
C LYS A 226 2.28 -19.66 8.80
N GLY A 227 1.34 -19.79 7.86
CA GLY A 227 0.23 -18.86 7.69
C GLY A 227 0.51 -17.72 6.69
N ILE A 228 1.75 -17.52 6.23
CA ILE A 228 2.06 -16.60 5.13
C ILE A 228 2.20 -17.39 3.83
N GLY A 229 1.35 -17.06 2.85
CA GLY A 229 1.43 -17.57 1.49
C GLY A 229 2.19 -16.61 0.56
N VAL A 230 2.50 -17.09 -0.65
CA VAL A 230 3.23 -16.30 -1.67
C VAL A 230 2.57 -14.95 -1.94
N PHE A 231 1.25 -14.90 -2.15
CA PHE A 231 0.52 -13.67 -2.42
C PHE A 231 0.64 -12.65 -1.27
N THR A 232 0.56 -13.11 -0.01
CA THR A 232 0.74 -12.25 1.17
C THR A 232 2.18 -11.76 1.29
N ALA A 233 3.16 -12.61 0.97
CA ALA A 233 4.58 -12.23 0.95
C ALA A 233 4.82 -11.11 -0.07
N ILE A 234 4.31 -11.24 -1.29
CA ILE A 234 4.42 -10.23 -2.35
C ILE A 234 3.77 -8.90 -1.92
N ALA A 235 2.62 -8.95 -1.27
CA ALA A 235 1.95 -7.75 -0.76
C ALA A 235 2.78 -7.02 0.31
N ILE A 236 3.49 -7.76 1.16
CA ILE A 236 4.41 -7.18 2.15
C ILE A 236 5.57 -6.49 1.43
N ILE A 237 6.20 -7.16 0.46
CA ILE A 237 7.29 -6.61 -0.34
C ILE A 237 6.86 -5.33 -1.06
N ALA A 238 5.70 -5.35 -1.72
CA ALA A 238 5.14 -4.18 -2.40
C ALA A 238 4.90 -3.00 -1.44
N ASP A 239 4.43 -3.27 -0.21
CA ASP A 239 4.23 -2.21 0.77
C ASP A 239 5.55 -1.66 1.32
N ILE A 240 6.51 -2.51 1.67
CA ILE A 240 7.75 -2.09 2.35
C ILE A 240 8.84 -1.61 1.40
N ILE A 241 8.85 -2.00 0.11
CA ILE A 241 9.93 -1.82 -0.87
C ILE A 241 11.16 -2.66 -0.48
N HIS A 242 11.88 -2.27 0.57
CA HIS A 242 12.98 -3.00 1.20
C HIS A 242 13.03 -2.71 2.71
N VAL A 243 13.54 -3.66 3.47
CA VAL A 243 13.54 -3.60 4.95
C VAL A 243 14.50 -2.54 5.49
N ASP A 244 15.60 -2.26 4.79
CA ASP A 244 16.68 -1.39 5.24
C ASP A 244 16.27 0.09 5.36
N ARG A 245 15.21 0.50 4.66
CA ARG A 245 14.66 1.84 4.80
C ARG A 245 14.10 2.15 6.20
N PHE A 246 13.88 1.13 7.01
CA PHE A 246 13.32 1.29 8.35
C PHE A 246 14.42 1.26 9.42
N LYS A 247 14.50 2.29 10.21
CA LYS A 247 15.46 2.43 11.30
C LYS A 247 15.38 1.27 12.31
N ASN A 248 14.18 0.76 12.57
CA ASN A 248 13.93 -0.31 13.53
C ASN A 248 12.53 -0.95 13.31
N SER A 249 12.27 -2.04 14.03
CA SER A 249 10.99 -2.76 14.02
C SER A 249 9.79 -1.88 14.43
N LYS A 250 9.96 -0.85 15.27
CA LYS A 250 8.88 0.06 15.67
C LYS A 250 8.43 0.92 14.49
N SER A 251 9.36 1.49 13.71
CA SER A 251 9.06 2.26 12.51
C SER A 251 8.42 1.39 11.43
N PHE A 252 8.91 0.17 11.22
CA PHE A 252 8.35 -0.82 10.30
C PHE A 252 6.89 -1.16 10.64
N THR A 253 6.61 -1.55 11.88
CA THR A 253 5.24 -1.90 12.32
C THR A 253 4.29 -0.71 12.30
N SER A 254 4.78 0.50 12.56
CA SER A 254 4.00 1.74 12.43
C SER A 254 3.62 2.02 10.98
N TYR A 255 4.57 1.89 10.06
CA TYR A 255 4.33 2.06 8.63
C TYR A 255 3.29 1.07 8.09
N LEU A 256 3.25 -0.15 8.62
CA LEU A 256 2.25 -1.19 8.28
C LEU A 256 0.99 -1.09 9.17
N ARG A 257 0.67 0.09 9.69
CA ARG A 257 -0.55 0.39 10.46
C ARG A 257 -0.81 -0.56 11.63
N SER A 258 0.24 -1.02 12.30
CA SER A 258 0.15 -1.94 13.43
C SER A 258 0.62 -1.33 14.75
N ALA A 259 0.95 -0.04 14.76
CA ALA A 259 1.22 0.71 15.98
C ALA A 259 -0.06 1.35 16.56
N PRO A 260 -0.22 1.42 17.88
CA PRO A 260 -1.30 2.14 18.52
C PRO A 260 -1.18 3.65 18.25
N LYS A 261 -2.32 4.33 18.14
CA LYS A 261 -2.35 5.79 18.18
C LYS A 261 -2.35 6.20 19.66
N VAL A 262 -1.25 6.77 20.10
CA VAL A 262 -1.09 7.32 21.45
C VAL A 262 -1.41 8.81 21.41
N SER A 263 -2.27 9.28 22.30
CA SER A 263 -2.51 10.69 22.54
C SER A 263 -2.23 10.94 24.03
N ASN A 264 -1.22 11.75 24.28
CA ASN A 264 -0.88 12.17 25.64
C ASN A 264 -1.53 13.53 25.88
N SER A 265 -2.35 13.63 26.89
CA SER A 265 -2.69 14.89 27.56
C SER A 265 -1.93 14.93 28.89
N ASN A 266 -1.72 16.12 29.46
CA ASN A 266 -0.91 16.30 30.68
C ASN A 266 -1.29 15.38 31.87
N THR A 267 -2.49 14.83 31.87
CA THR A 267 -3.03 14.01 32.97
C THR A 267 -3.38 12.56 32.57
N SER A 268 -3.38 12.21 31.27
CA SER A 268 -3.77 10.85 30.87
C SER A 268 -3.15 10.43 29.54
N VAL A 269 -2.76 9.15 29.46
CA VAL A 269 -2.35 8.49 28.21
C VAL A 269 -3.55 7.76 27.63
N SER A 270 -4.09 8.27 26.53
CA SER A 270 -5.19 7.62 25.82
C SER A 270 -4.67 6.86 24.59
N ILE A 271 -4.96 5.55 24.52
CA ILE A 271 -4.67 4.71 23.36
C ILE A 271 -5.98 4.50 22.60
N LYS A 272 -6.18 5.23 21.49
CA LYS A 272 -7.40 5.13 20.67
C LYS A 272 -7.06 4.57 19.29
N GLY A 273 -7.38 3.28 19.07
CA GLY A 273 -7.23 2.63 17.77
C GLY A 273 -5.78 2.50 17.29
N THR A 274 -5.60 2.42 15.98
CA THR A 274 -4.28 2.28 15.33
C THR A 274 -3.92 3.54 14.54
N ASN A 275 -2.63 3.80 14.41
CA ASN A 275 -2.14 4.81 13.49
C ASN A 275 -2.59 4.46 12.06
N LYS A 276 -3.34 5.36 11.41
CA LYS A 276 -3.84 5.17 10.05
C LYS A 276 -2.87 5.67 8.97
N LYS A 277 -1.75 6.28 9.36
CA LYS A 277 -0.68 6.67 8.44
C LYS A 277 0.06 5.42 7.94
N GLY A 278 0.48 5.42 6.68
CA GLY A 278 1.21 4.30 6.06
C GLY A 278 0.33 3.31 5.28
N ARG A 279 0.91 2.16 4.91
CA ARG A 279 0.31 1.18 3.99
C ARG A 279 -0.65 0.23 4.69
N LYS A 280 -1.79 -0.08 4.02
CA LYS A 280 -2.87 -0.88 4.61
C LYS A 280 -2.93 -2.33 4.11
N LEU A 281 -2.42 -2.59 2.91
CA LEU A 281 -2.62 -3.87 2.22
C LEU A 281 -2.10 -5.04 3.06
N SER A 282 -0.81 -5.03 3.40
CA SER A 282 -0.18 -6.06 4.23
C SER A 282 -0.87 -6.24 5.57
N ALA A 283 -1.29 -5.14 6.21
CA ALA A 283 -2.03 -5.21 7.46
C ALA A 283 -3.36 -5.96 7.33
N THR A 284 -4.05 -5.81 6.19
CA THR A 284 -5.31 -6.51 5.91
C THR A 284 -5.05 -8.00 5.71
N LEU A 285 -4.10 -8.36 4.83
CA LEU A 285 -3.79 -9.75 4.52
C LEU A 285 -3.22 -10.51 5.72
N ILE A 286 -2.32 -9.90 6.48
CA ILE A 286 -1.81 -10.50 7.72
C ILE A 286 -2.94 -10.70 8.75
N THR A 287 -3.90 -9.77 8.84
CA THR A 287 -5.05 -9.96 9.75
C THR A 287 -5.89 -11.18 9.37
N GLN A 288 -6.06 -11.46 8.09
CA GLN A 288 -6.73 -12.67 7.59
C GLN A 288 -5.90 -13.93 7.87
N SER A 289 -4.59 -13.84 7.79
CA SER A 289 -3.66 -14.96 8.04
C SER A 289 -3.47 -15.28 9.54
N LEU A 290 -3.90 -14.40 10.46
CA LEU A 290 -3.63 -14.58 11.90
C LEU A 290 -4.17 -15.90 12.47
N ILE A 291 -5.28 -16.40 11.97
CA ILE A 291 -5.83 -17.69 12.41
C ILE A 291 -4.83 -18.85 12.14
N HIS A 292 -4.21 -18.84 10.99
CA HIS A 292 -3.20 -19.84 10.60
C HIS A 292 -1.89 -19.67 11.37
N VAL A 293 -1.50 -18.42 11.65
CA VAL A 293 -0.33 -18.10 12.48
C VAL A 293 -0.55 -18.60 13.93
N LEU A 294 -1.74 -18.39 14.48
CA LEU A 294 -2.09 -18.88 15.83
C LEU A 294 -2.11 -20.41 15.90
N ALA A 295 -2.68 -21.06 14.88
CA ALA A 295 -2.69 -22.54 14.80
C ALA A 295 -1.25 -23.13 14.74
N ALA A 296 -0.32 -22.36 14.17
CA ALA A 296 1.07 -22.77 14.02
C ALA A 296 1.96 -22.47 15.25
N SER A 297 1.54 -21.59 16.15
CA SER A 297 2.35 -21.13 17.26
C SER A 297 1.59 -21.26 18.59
N PRO A 298 1.79 -22.35 19.36
CA PRO A 298 1.16 -22.51 20.66
C PRO A 298 1.46 -21.37 21.64
N LYS A 299 2.65 -20.77 21.54
CA LYS A 299 3.05 -19.61 22.35
C LYS A 299 2.21 -18.37 22.04
N LEU A 300 2.04 -18.04 20.76
CA LEU A 300 1.20 -16.90 20.34
C LEU A 300 -0.27 -17.16 20.62
N ASN A 301 -0.72 -18.39 20.46
CA ASN A 301 -2.11 -18.77 20.74
C ASN A 301 -2.45 -18.61 22.22
N ARG A 302 -1.62 -19.12 23.14
CA ARG A 302 -1.79 -18.91 24.60
C ARG A 302 -1.83 -17.43 24.95
N TRP A 303 -0.88 -16.65 24.42
CA TRP A 303 -0.85 -15.19 24.62
C TRP A 303 -2.13 -14.54 24.11
N TYR A 304 -2.64 -14.95 22.93
CA TYR A 304 -3.85 -14.39 22.33
C TYR A 304 -5.08 -14.68 23.18
N ILE A 305 -5.27 -15.93 23.63
CA ILE A 305 -6.37 -16.35 24.49
C ILE A 305 -6.36 -15.59 25.83
N GLU A 306 -5.20 -15.51 26.46
CA GLU A 306 -5.02 -14.79 27.73
C GLU A 306 -5.40 -13.30 27.59
N LYS A 307 -4.91 -12.65 26.54
CA LYS A 307 -5.18 -11.22 26.31
C LYS A 307 -6.61 -10.92 25.89
N THR A 308 -7.28 -11.85 25.20
CA THR A 308 -8.70 -11.67 24.84
C THR A 308 -9.66 -11.78 26.03
N ARG A 309 -9.25 -12.42 27.12
CA ARG A 309 -9.99 -12.40 28.39
C ARG A 309 -9.99 -11.01 29.04
N GLN A 310 -8.96 -10.21 28.80
CA GLN A 310 -8.76 -8.91 29.46
C GLN A 310 -9.10 -7.72 28.56
N LYS A 311 -9.07 -7.88 27.23
CA LYS A 311 -9.18 -6.80 26.26
C LYS A 311 -10.09 -7.17 25.10
N LYS A 312 -10.68 -6.15 24.44
CA LYS A 312 -11.52 -6.33 23.25
C LYS A 312 -10.73 -7.09 22.16
N PRO A 313 -11.31 -8.12 21.52
CA PRO A 313 -10.61 -8.98 20.53
C PRO A 313 -9.95 -8.21 19.40
N GLY A 314 -10.55 -7.09 18.95
CA GLY A 314 -9.97 -6.24 17.90
C GLY A 314 -8.63 -5.60 18.28
N LEU A 315 -8.47 -5.19 19.55
CA LEU A 315 -7.21 -4.67 20.07
C LEU A 315 -6.15 -5.75 20.16
N VAL A 316 -6.55 -6.95 20.64
CA VAL A 316 -5.63 -8.09 20.76
C VAL A 316 -5.17 -8.56 19.39
N ARG A 317 -6.05 -8.64 18.39
CA ARG A 317 -5.68 -8.92 16.98
C ARG A 317 -4.67 -7.91 16.42
N THR A 318 -4.84 -6.63 16.74
CA THR A 318 -3.86 -5.61 16.34
C THR A 318 -2.50 -5.81 17.03
N GLY A 319 -2.51 -6.15 18.31
CA GLY A 319 -1.29 -6.50 19.05
C GLY A 319 -0.58 -7.74 18.51
N LEU A 320 -1.34 -8.77 18.13
CA LEU A 320 -0.81 -9.96 17.48
C LEU A 320 -0.18 -9.64 16.12
N ARG A 321 -0.91 -8.90 15.27
CA ARG A 321 -0.38 -8.45 13.97
C ARG A 321 0.93 -7.66 14.11
N ARG A 322 1.04 -6.80 15.14
CA ARG A 322 2.28 -6.08 15.42
C ARG A 322 3.44 -7.03 15.76
N ARG A 323 3.19 -8.10 16.52
CA ARG A 323 4.21 -9.13 16.83
C ARG A 323 4.66 -9.86 15.56
N VAL A 324 3.71 -10.28 14.73
CA VAL A 324 4.00 -10.92 13.44
C VAL A 324 4.86 -10.01 12.56
N PHE A 325 4.52 -8.72 12.43
CA PHE A 325 5.34 -7.79 11.67
C PHE A 325 6.72 -7.54 12.30
N ALA A 326 6.85 -7.59 13.61
CA ALA A 326 8.16 -7.48 14.27
C ALA A 326 9.06 -8.69 13.96
N GLU A 327 8.50 -9.89 13.91
CA GLU A 327 9.21 -11.10 13.49
C GLU A 327 9.60 -11.02 12.00
N ILE A 328 8.67 -10.62 11.12
CA ILE A 328 8.94 -10.39 9.69
C ILE A 328 10.09 -9.39 9.48
N TYR A 329 10.11 -8.29 10.25
CA TYR A 329 11.22 -7.33 10.19
C TYR A 329 12.56 -7.99 10.49
N GLN A 330 12.63 -8.83 11.54
CA GLN A 330 13.87 -9.53 11.92
C GLN A 330 14.29 -10.55 10.85
N MET A 331 13.35 -11.34 10.34
CA MET A 331 13.60 -12.30 9.28
C MET A 331 14.21 -11.65 8.04
N LEU A 332 13.59 -10.57 7.56
CA LEU A 332 14.07 -9.85 6.39
C LEU A 332 15.41 -9.13 6.65
N LYS A 333 15.59 -8.55 7.85
CA LYS A 333 16.83 -7.84 8.20
C LYS A 333 18.03 -8.77 8.31
N LYS A 334 17.83 -9.97 8.87
CA LYS A 334 18.86 -10.99 9.02
C LYS A 334 18.99 -11.92 7.81
N GLN A 335 18.05 -11.85 6.86
CA GLN A 335 17.94 -12.77 5.71
C GLN A 335 17.79 -14.25 6.14
N GLU A 336 17.10 -14.49 7.27
CA GLU A 336 16.90 -15.80 7.87
C GLU A 336 15.45 -16.27 7.73
N TYR A 337 15.26 -17.59 7.65
CA TYR A 337 13.94 -18.19 7.72
C TYR A 337 13.37 -18.09 9.15
N HIS A 338 12.05 -18.18 9.23
CA HIS A 338 11.36 -18.17 10.52
C HIS A 338 11.82 -19.35 11.39
N TYR A 339 12.08 -19.09 12.67
CA TYR A 339 12.59 -20.10 13.62
C TYR A 339 11.68 -21.33 13.79
N ALA A 340 10.36 -21.16 13.60
CA ALA A 340 9.38 -22.24 13.63
C ALA A 340 8.99 -22.70 12.21
N ARG A 341 9.91 -22.65 11.26
CA ARG A 341 9.72 -23.16 9.91
C ARG A 341 9.42 -24.66 9.94
N GLU A 342 8.42 -25.09 9.20
CA GLU A 342 8.18 -26.49 8.86
C GLU A 342 8.73 -26.74 7.44
N PRO A 343 9.88 -27.41 7.29
CA PRO A 343 10.59 -27.52 6.01
C PRO A 343 9.70 -28.03 4.88
N GLY A 344 9.02 -29.18 5.06
CA GLY A 344 8.21 -29.77 4.01
C GLY A 344 7.07 -28.88 3.52
N ILE A 345 6.36 -28.21 4.44
CA ILE A 345 5.28 -27.28 4.06
C ILE A 345 5.83 -26.07 3.33
N HIS A 346 6.95 -25.52 3.80
CA HIS A 346 7.59 -24.37 3.18
C HIS A 346 8.13 -24.70 1.79
N GLU A 347 8.84 -25.80 1.65
CA GLU A 347 9.42 -26.25 0.38
C GLU A 347 8.34 -26.52 -0.67
N ASN A 348 7.23 -27.14 -0.28
CA ASN A 348 6.08 -27.32 -1.19
C ASN A 348 5.53 -26.00 -1.73
N LYS A 349 5.36 -24.97 -0.87
CA LYS A 349 4.92 -23.65 -1.33
C LYS A 349 5.85 -23.05 -2.38
N ILE A 350 7.16 -23.20 -2.18
CA ILE A 350 8.17 -22.67 -3.10
C ILE A 350 8.20 -23.48 -4.40
N ILE A 351 8.11 -24.81 -4.32
CA ILE A 351 8.03 -25.68 -5.48
C ILE A 351 6.80 -25.35 -6.33
N GLU A 352 5.63 -25.19 -5.70
CA GLU A 352 4.39 -24.80 -6.39
C GLU A 352 4.53 -23.44 -7.07
N TYR A 353 5.13 -22.46 -6.40
CA TYR A 353 5.36 -21.14 -6.98
C TYR A 353 6.34 -21.21 -8.16
N LYS A 354 7.45 -21.94 -8.05
CA LYS A 354 8.41 -22.13 -9.15
C LYS A 354 7.76 -22.87 -10.34
N LYS A 355 6.95 -23.88 -10.11
CA LYS A 355 6.17 -24.57 -11.17
C LYS A 355 5.20 -23.60 -11.86
N PHE A 356 4.50 -22.76 -11.10
CA PHE A 356 3.62 -21.72 -11.65
C PHE A 356 4.40 -20.77 -12.58
N LEU A 357 5.55 -20.25 -12.15
CA LEU A 357 6.38 -19.36 -12.98
C LEU A 357 6.88 -20.03 -14.27
N GLN A 358 7.30 -21.29 -14.19
CA GLN A 358 7.74 -22.06 -15.36
C GLN A 358 6.59 -22.27 -16.36
N LYS A 359 5.40 -22.58 -15.88
CA LYS A 359 4.20 -22.74 -16.74
C LYS A 359 3.87 -21.43 -17.47
N THR A 360 3.86 -20.32 -16.75
CA THR A 360 3.56 -18.99 -17.33
C THR A 360 4.57 -18.62 -18.41
N LYS A 361 5.87 -18.85 -18.19
CA LYS A 361 6.91 -18.61 -19.20
C LYS A 361 6.75 -19.45 -20.47
N LYS A 362 6.36 -20.72 -20.34
CA LYS A 362 6.10 -21.58 -21.49
C LYS A 362 4.92 -21.08 -22.32
N THR A 363 3.84 -20.64 -21.67
CA THR A 363 2.66 -20.09 -22.36
C THR A 363 2.98 -18.81 -23.12
N LEU A 364 3.85 -17.92 -22.57
CA LEU A 364 4.27 -16.69 -23.24
C LEU A 364 5.18 -16.94 -24.44
N ASN A 365 6.00 -18.00 -24.41
CA ASN A 365 6.90 -18.35 -25.52
C ASN A 365 6.16 -19.12 -26.63
N SER A 366 4.94 -19.56 -26.42
CA SER A 366 4.10 -20.28 -27.37
C SER A 366 2.98 -19.43 -28.01
N ALA A 367 2.84 -18.18 -27.59
CA ALA A 367 1.89 -17.18 -28.10
C ALA A 367 2.62 -16.11 -28.94
#